data_861a069bef1500b0b17f391fbadc0d6b
#
_entry.id   861a069bef1500b0b17f391fbadc0d6b
#
_cell.length_a   1.000
_cell.length_b   1.000
_cell.length_c   1.000
_cell.angle_alpha   90.00
_cell.angle_beta   90.00
_cell.angle_gamma   90.00
#
_symmetry.space_group_name_H-M   'P 1'
#
loop_
_entity.id
_entity.type
_entity.pdbx_description
1 polymer ?
#
loop_
_entity_poly.entity_id
_entity_poly.type
_entity_poly.pdbx_seq_one_letter_code
_entity_poly.pdbx_strand_id
1 'polypeptide(L)'
;MRLDSLQSAVPLSFNDIVRTYIELYTVKKRLQVANMLGRSEYYFPIFEEALDAECMPLELKYLPVIESALNPKALSRAGACGLWQFMYGTGKMYKLEINSYVDERRDPVKATQAAVRYLNDLYAIYEDWILVIAAYNCGPGNVNKAIRRSGGKKNYWDIYYHLPRETRGYVPAFIAANYVFAYYKEHGIFPIESTLPPMCDSIMVNDALHFEQIAAKLDFSVEELRDLNPQYRADVIPAGFGKSYALKMPYNHIGSFIDNQDSIFACNRSKYFNDSDRTADPKNRIKVHAQALGQDGRARLVYTVKSGDVPGAIALSLIHI
;
A
#
# COMPACT_ATOMS: atom_id res chain seq x y z
N MET A 1 -3.82 -9.26 33.73
CA MET A 1 -2.80 -8.44 33.00
C MET A 1 -3.53 -7.56 31.99
N ARG A 2 -2.99 -6.38 31.57
CA ARG A 2 -3.75 -5.48 30.68
C ARG A 2 -4.11 -6.10 29.31
N LEU A 3 -3.25 -6.97 28.75
CA LEU A 3 -3.58 -7.69 27.50
C LEU A 3 -4.79 -8.63 27.66
N ASP A 4 -4.93 -9.27 28.80
CA ASP A 4 -6.05 -10.18 29.04
C ASP A 4 -7.41 -9.44 29.18
N SER A 5 -7.35 -8.11 29.38
CA SER A 5 -8.53 -7.23 29.43
C SER A 5 -8.99 -6.75 28.07
N LEU A 6 -8.17 -6.95 27.02
CA LEU A 6 -8.56 -6.62 25.64
C LEU A 6 -9.47 -7.73 25.11
N GLN A 7 -10.71 -7.36 24.80
CA GLN A 7 -11.58 -8.24 24.04
C GLN A 7 -11.06 -8.30 22.60
N SER A 8 -10.54 -9.45 22.20
CA SER A 8 -9.89 -9.64 20.89
C SER A 8 -10.28 -10.98 20.30
N ALA A 9 -10.65 -10.98 19.01
CA ALA A 9 -10.88 -12.21 18.26
C ALA A 9 -9.55 -12.90 17.87
N VAL A 10 -8.42 -12.16 17.88
CA VAL A 10 -7.08 -12.70 17.68
C VAL A 10 -6.45 -12.96 19.05
N PRO A 11 -5.92 -14.17 19.32
CA PRO A 11 -5.28 -14.46 20.60
C PRO A 11 -4.05 -13.57 20.87
N LEU A 12 -4.10 -12.72 21.90
CA LEU A 12 -3.03 -11.80 22.29
C LEU A 12 -2.24 -12.37 23.47
N SER A 13 -1.36 -13.33 23.21
CA SER A 13 -0.55 -13.97 24.24
C SER A 13 0.53 -13.04 24.81
N PHE A 14 0.68 -13.01 26.14
CA PHE A 14 1.79 -12.30 26.79
C PHE A 14 2.93 -13.24 27.16
N ASN A 15 4.15 -12.85 26.81
CA ASN A 15 5.39 -13.48 27.24
C ASN A 15 6.54 -12.45 27.20
N ASP A 16 7.76 -12.86 27.59
CA ASP A 16 8.92 -11.96 27.65
C ASP A 16 9.30 -11.39 26.27
N ILE A 17 9.05 -12.12 25.18
CA ILE A 17 9.30 -11.64 23.83
C ILE A 17 8.33 -10.49 23.52
N VAL A 18 7.05 -10.68 23.75
CA VAL A 18 6.00 -9.65 23.56
C VAL A 18 6.28 -8.42 24.44
N ARG A 19 6.69 -8.65 25.71
CA ARG A 19 7.08 -7.57 26.62
C ARG A 19 8.16 -6.69 26.02
N THR A 20 9.20 -7.26 25.41
CA THR A 20 10.28 -6.52 24.76
C THR A 20 9.77 -5.58 23.64
N TYR A 21 8.76 -6.03 22.85
CA TYR A 21 8.15 -5.20 21.80
C TYR A 21 7.24 -4.11 22.38
N ILE A 22 6.53 -4.39 23.48
CA ILE A 22 5.76 -3.37 24.20
C ILE A 22 6.69 -2.27 24.71
N GLU A 23 7.80 -2.63 25.37
CA GLU A 23 8.83 -1.68 25.83
C GLU A 23 9.46 -0.90 24.66
N LEU A 24 9.69 -1.56 23.51
CA LEU A 24 10.17 -0.89 22.30
C LEU A 24 9.24 0.26 21.88
N TYR A 25 7.94 0.03 21.84
CA TYR A 25 6.97 1.05 21.45
C TYR A 25 6.73 2.09 22.54
N THR A 26 6.59 1.67 23.79
CA THR A 26 6.24 2.57 24.90
C THR A 26 7.41 3.39 25.44
N VAL A 27 8.66 2.96 25.20
CA VAL A 27 9.87 3.64 25.69
C VAL A 27 10.72 4.20 24.54
N LYS A 28 11.18 3.34 23.62
CA LYS A 28 12.18 3.73 22.62
C LYS A 28 11.59 4.42 21.40
N LYS A 29 10.35 4.05 20.98
CA LYS A 29 9.70 4.53 19.75
C LYS A 29 8.48 5.42 20.02
N ARG A 30 8.45 6.10 21.16
CA ARG A 30 7.31 6.94 21.59
C ARG A 30 6.85 7.94 20.54
N LEU A 31 7.78 8.66 19.90
CA LEU A 31 7.46 9.62 18.85
C LEU A 31 6.86 8.94 17.62
N GLN A 32 7.38 7.76 17.25
CA GLN A 32 6.81 6.99 16.14
C GLN A 32 5.38 6.53 16.47
N VAL A 33 5.14 6.09 17.69
CA VAL A 33 3.79 5.71 18.16
C VAL A 33 2.85 6.92 18.13
N ALA A 34 3.27 8.09 18.62
CA ALA A 34 2.48 9.31 18.59
C ALA A 34 2.05 9.71 17.15
N ASN A 35 2.99 9.60 16.18
CA ASN A 35 2.67 9.83 14.77
C ASN A 35 1.70 8.76 14.19
N MET A 36 1.89 7.49 14.58
CA MET A 36 1.00 6.41 14.13
C MET A 36 -0.42 6.58 14.70
N LEU A 37 -0.55 7.02 15.95
CA LEU A 37 -1.85 7.32 16.56
C LEU A 37 -2.57 8.44 15.80
N GLY A 38 -1.90 9.54 15.46
CA GLY A 38 -2.53 10.59 14.66
C GLY A 38 -2.94 10.12 13.26
N ARG A 39 -2.08 9.35 12.58
CA ARG A 39 -2.43 8.78 11.27
C ARG A 39 -3.57 7.77 11.33
N SER A 40 -3.72 7.05 12.43
CA SER A 40 -4.77 6.05 12.58
C SER A 40 -6.16 6.64 12.55
N GLU A 41 -6.34 7.90 12.97
CA GLU A 41 -7.63 8.59 12.89
C GLU A 41 -8.17 8.66 11.45
N TYR A 42 -7.27 8.76 10.45
CA TYR A 42 -7.62 8.77 9.03
C TYR A 42 -7.72 7.36 8.43
N TYR A 43 -6.76 6.47 8.75
CA TYR A 43 -6.66 5.18 8.05
C TYR A 43 -7.49 4.07 8.66
N PHE A 44 -7.68 4.05 9.99
CA PHE A 44 -8.41 2.95 10.65
C PHE A 44 -9.86 2.81 10.18
N PRO A 45 -10.64 3.88 9.96
CA PRO A 45 -11.99 3.73 9.41
C PRO A 45 -12.01 2.98 8.07
N ILE A 46 -11.03 3.22 7.18
CA ILE A 46 -10.91 2.54 5.88
C ILE A 46 -10.62 1.05 6.07
N PHE A 47 -9.76 0.71 7.04
CA PHE A 47 -9.41 -0.68 7.31
C PHE A 47 -10.55 -1.43 7.99
N GLU A 48 -11.18 -0.79 8.98
CA GLU A 48 -12.29 -1.36 9.73
C GLU A 48 -13.49 -1.65 8.84
N GLU A 49 -13.87 -0.72 7.96
CA GLU A 49 -14.94 -0.91 6.98
C GLU A 49 -14.69 -2.14 6.11
N ALA A 50 -13.47 -2.28 5.57
CA ALA A 50 -13.14 -3.40 4.69
C ALA A 50 -13.01 -4.74 5.43
N LEU A 51 -12.53 -4.76 6.67
CA LEU A 51 -12.43 -5.95 7.50
C LEU A 51 -13.82 -6.41 7.98
N ASP A 52 -14.66 -5.47 8.41
CA ASP A 52 -16.02 -5.76 8.88
C ASP A 52 -16.90 -6.33 7.77
N ALA A 53 -16.79 -5.77 6.55
CA ALA A 53 -17.52 -6.25 5.38
C ALA A 53 -17.26 -7.73 5.05
N GLU A 54 -16.09 -8.26 5.44
CA GLU A 54 -15.70 -9.66 5.25
C GLU A 54 -15.74 -10.46 6.57
N CYS A 55 -16.35 -9.91 7.62
CA CYS A 55 -16.47 -10.52 8.96
C CYS A 55 -15.12 -10.94 9.57
N MET A 56 -14.08 -10.16 9.34
CA MET A 56 -12.72 -10.39 9.84
C MET A 56 -12.47 -9.68 11.17
N PRO A 57 -11.55 -10.18 12.00
CA PRO A 57 -11.11 -9.48 13.21
C PRO A 57 -10.60 -8.07 12.91
N LEU A 58 -11.16 -7.08 13.61
CA LEU A 58 -10.75 -5.68 13.43
C LEU A 58 -9.31 -5.41 13.91
N GLU A 59 -8.75 -6.29 14.72
CA GLU A 59 -7.35 -6.23 15.15
C GLU A 59 -6.37 -6.30 13.97
N LEU A 60 -6.77 -6.89 12.84
CA LEU A 60 -5.93 -6.97 11.64
C LEU A 60 -5.57 -5.58 11.08
N LYS A 61 -6.28 -4.51 11.47
CA LYS A 61 -5.91 -3.11 11.18
C LYS A 61 -4.53 -2.71 11.71
N TYR A 62 -4.00 -3.45 12.68
CA TYR A 62 -2.64 -3.18 13.20
C TYR A 62 -1.52 -3.76 12.34
N LEU A 63 -1.83 -4.53 11.28
CA LEU A 63 -0.80 -4.97 10.31
C LEU A 63 -0.14 -3.77 9.61
N PRO A 64 -0.85 -2.79 9.02
CA PRO A 64 -0.24 -1.59 8.46
C PRO A 64 0.57 -0.75 9.47
N VAL A 65 0.26 -0.83 10.76
CA VAL A 65 1.03 -0.18 11.82
C VAL A 65 2.46 -0.75 11.88
N ILE A 66 2.58 -2.08 11.87
CA ILE A 66 3.89 -2.75 11.96
C ILE A 66 4.60 -2.83 10.60
N GLU A 67 3.89 -2.80 9.48
CA GLU A 67 4.44 -2.86 8.12
C GLU A 67 5.04 -1.52 7.66
N SER A 68 4.31 -0.43 7.85
CA SER A 68 4.65 0.86 7.25
C SER A 68 4.63 2.04 8.22
N ALA A 69 4.31 1.81 9.51
CA ALA A 69 3.97 2.88 10.45
C ALA A 69 2.84 3.80 9.90
N LEU A 70 1.86 3.21 9.21
CA LEU A 70 0.76 3.89 8.53
C LEU A 70 1.24 4.92 7.48
N ASN A 71 2.33 4.64 6.78
CA ASN A 71 2.82 5.48 5.68
C ASN A 71 2.46 4.85 4.32
N PRO A 72 1.54 5.45 3.53
CA PRO A 72 1.12 4.93 2.23
C PRO A 72 2.24 5.02 1.17
N LYS A 73 3.25 5.86 1.41
CA LYS A 73 4.39 6.04 0.51
C LYS A 73 5.59 5.15 0.89
N ALA A 74 5.46 4.30 1.93
CA ALA A 74 6.55 3.44 2.38
C ALA A 74 7.01 2.49 1.27
N LEU A 75 8.33 2.39 1.13
CA LEU A 75 8.98 1.49 0.17
C LEU A 75 10.14 0.78 0.87
N SER A 76 10.07 -0.54 0.95
CA SER A 76 11.14 -1.36 1.54
C SER A 76 12.30 -1.56 0.55
N ARG A 77 13.45 -1.98 1.07
CA ARG A 77 14.62 -2.35 0.22
C ARG A 77 14.30 -3.48 -0.74
N ALA A 78 13.39 -4.38 -0.38
CA ALA A 78 12.95 -5.51 -1.20
C ALA A 78 11.86 -5.11 -2.24
N GLY A 79 11.39 -3.85 -2.23
CA GLY A 79 10.37 -3.35 -3.15
C GLY A 79 8.93 -3.56 -2.67
N ALA A 80 8.71 -3.95 -1.42
CA ALA A 80 7.38 -3.92 -0.81
C ALA A 80 6.93 -2.45 -0.65
N CYS A 81 5.66 -2.16 -0.92
CA CYS A 81 5.17 -0.79 -1.06
C CYS A 81 3.80 -0.59 -0.41
N GLY A 82 3.61 0.62 0.13
CA GLY A 82 2.33 1.10 0.65
C GLY A 82 2.05 0.71 2.10
N LEU A 83 0.83 1.00 2.56
CA LEU A 83 0.36 0.73 3.93
C LEU A 83 0.53 -0.75 4.31
N TRP A 84 0.17 -1.64 3.42
CA TRP A 84 0.13 -3.09 3.58
C TRP A 84 1.41 -3.80 3.09
N GLN A 85 2.42 -3.04 2.65
CA GLN A 85 3.72 -3.54 2.17
C GLN A 85 3.63 -4.67 1.13
N PHE A 86 2.74 -4.53 0.16
CA PHE A 86 2.64 -5.50 -0.92
C PHE A 86 3.91 -5.57 -1.76
N MET A 87 4.43 -6.77 -1.96
CA MET A 87 5.40 -7.05 -3.02
C MET A 87 4.73 -6.90 -4.38
N TYR A 88 5.51 -6.54 -5.42
CA TYR A 88 5.00 -6.35 -6.77
C TYR A 88 4.17 -7.54 -7.27
N GLY A 89 4.70 -8.76 -7.15
CA GLY A 89 4.03 -9.98 -7.60
C GLY A 89 2.70 -10.24 -6.85
N THR A 90 2.71 -10.07 -5.52
CA THR A 90 1.51 -10.24 -4.70
C THR A 90 0.47 -9.16 -5.03
N GLY A 91 0.88 -7.90 -5.20
CA GLY A 91 -0.03 -6.82 -5.63
C GLY A 91 -0.71 -7.14 -6.96
N LYS A 92 0.04 -7.64 -7.94
CA LYS A 92 -0.53 -8.06 -9.24
C LYS A 92 -1.49 -9.25 -9.11
N MET A 93 -1.17 -10.23 -8.26
CA MET A 93 -2.03 -11.39 -7.98
C MET A 93 -3.41 -10.93 -7.46
N TYR A 94 -3.42 -9.92 -6.59
CA TYR A 94 -4.65 -9.32 -6.05
C TYR A 94 -5.19 -8.15 -6.90
N LYS A 95 -4.80 -8.08 -8.18
CA LYS A 95 -5.33 -7.19 -9.21
C LYS A 95 -5.06 -5.68 -8.96
N LEU A 96 -4.03 -5.36 -8.17
CA LEU A 96 -3.59 -3.98 -8.05
C LEU A 96 -2.92 -3.51 -9.35
N GLU A 97 -3.30 -2.34 -9.82
CA GLU A 97 -2.64 -1.69 -10.94
C GLU A 97 -1.29 -1.14 -10.50
N ILE A 98 -0.24 -1.56 -11.20
CA ILE A 98 1.13 -1.08 -10.94
C ILE A 98 1.79 -0.82 -12.29
N ASN A 99 2.01 0.46 -12.59
CA ASN A 99 2.65 0.93 -13.81
C ASN A 99 3.47 2.21 -13.54
N SER A 100 3.90 2.91 -14.59
CA SER A 100 4.73 4.12 -14.46
C SER A 100 4.00 5.30 -13.83
N TYR A 101 2.68 5.39 -13.96
CA TYR A 101 1.86 6.48 -13.45
C TYR A 101 1.08 6.12 -12.20
N VAL A 102 0.67 4.86 -12.04
CA VAL A 102 -0.18 4.40 -10.96
C VAL A 102 0.49 3.25 -10.21
N ASP A 103 0.46 3.32 -8.89
CA ASP A 103 0.84 2.22 -8.00
C ASP A 103 -0.21 2.07 -6.91
N GLU A 104 -1.22 1.23 -7.17
CA GLU A 104 -2.36 1.02 -6.26
C GLU A 104 -1.98 0.32 -4.94
N ARG A 105 -0.75 -0.15 -4.79
CA ARG A 105 -0.24 -0.58 -3.48
C ARG A 105 -0.17 0.57 -2.48
N ARG A 106 -0.13 1.81 -2.97
CA ARG A 106 -0.15 3.05 -2.18
C ARG A 106 -1.56 3.57 -1.93
N ASP A 107 -2.54 3.14 -2.74
CA ASP A 107 -3.94 3.53 -2.57
C ASP A 107 -4.51 2.92 -1.28
N PRO A 108 -4.95 3.72 -0.29
CA PRO A 108 -5.41 3.19 0.99
C PRO A 108 -6.61 2.24 0.86
N VAL A 109 -7.55 2.53 -0.04
CA VAL A 109 -8.77 1.74 -0.20
C VAL A 109 -8.48 0.47 -0.98
N LYS A 110 -7.85 0.58 -2.16
CA LYS A 110 -7.60 -0.57 -3.04
C LYS A 110 -6.59 -1.55 -2.44
N ALA A 111 -5.53 -1.02 -1.79
CA ALA A 111 -4.57 -1.87 -1.09
C ALA A 111 -5.22 -2.59 0.09
N THR A 112 -6.12 -1.94 0.84
CA THR A 112 -6.86 -2.59 1.93
C THR A 112 -7.76 -3.70 1.41
N GLN A 113 -8.54 -3.46 0.35
CA GLN A 113 -9.36 -4.48 -0.27
C GLN A 113 -8.53 -5.69 -0.77
N ALA A 114 -7.35 -5.42 -1.32
CA ALA A 114 -6.43 -6.49 -1.74
C ALA A 114 -5.87 -7.27 -0.52
N ALA A 115 -5.54 -6.58 0.57
CA ALA A 115 -5.03 -7.19 1.80
C ALA A 115 -6.09 -8.08 2.47
N VAL A 116 -7.33 -7.61 2.53
CA VAL A 116 -8.45 -8.38 3.07
C VAL A 116 -8.64 -9.69 2.29
N ARG A 117 -8.62 -9.64 0.93
CA ARG A 117 -8.66 -10.87 0.12
C ARG A 117 -7.48 -11.80 0.38
N TYR A 118 -6.26 -11.25 0.52
CA TYR A 118 -5.07 -12.06 0.82
C TYR A 118 -5.15 -12.71 2.20
N LEU A 119 -5.61 -11.98 3.21
CA LEU A 119 -5.81 -12.48 4.57
C LEU A 119 -6.86 -13.59 4.59
N ASN A 120 -7.92 -13.47 3.79
CA ASN A 120 -8.97 -14.48 3.64
C ASN A 120 -8.41 -15.78 3.03
N ASP A 121 -7.62 -15.66 1.95
CA ASP A 121 -6.96 -16.82 1.34
C ASP A 121 -5.99 -17.51 2.31
N LEU A 122 -5.29 -16.75 3.15
CA LEU A 122 -4.42 -17.32 4.18
C LEU A 122 -5.23 -17.99 5.31
N TYR A 123 -6.37 -17.40 5.69
CA TYR A 123 -7.23 -17.98 6.71
C TYR A 123 -7.87 -19.31 6.25
N ALA A 124 -8.22 -19.42 4.98
CA ALA A 124 -8.69 -20.68 4.40
C ALA A 124 -7.64 -21.82 4.48
N ILE A 125 -6.33 -21.49 4.61
CA ILE A 125 -5.26 -22.48 4.76
C ILE A 125 -5.05 -22.87 6.22
N TYR A 126 -5.07 -21.91 7.15
CA TYR A 126 -4.60 -22.12 8.51
C TYR A 126 -5.72 -22.19 9.56
N GLU A 127 -6.85 -21.55 9.34
CA GLU A 127 -7.96 -21.40 10.30
C GLU A 127 -7.50 -20.84 11.68
N ASP A 128 -6.34 -20.20 11.71
CA ASP A 128 -5.68 -19.61 12.89
C ASP A 128 -5.09 -18.25 12.54
N TRP A 129 -5.62 -17.19 13.13
CA TRP A 129 -5.20 -15.82 12.81
C TRP A 129 -3.73 -15.53 13.13
N ILE A 130 -3.16 -16.17 14.13
CA ILE A 130 -1.73 -15.98 14.48
C ILE A 130 -0.84 -16.60 13.39
N LEU A 131 -1.22 -17.77 12.86
CA LEU A 131 -0.53 -18.36 11.72
C LEU A 131 -0.74 -17.56 10.43
N VAL A 132 -1.95 -16.99 10.23
CA VAL A 132 -2.24 -16.07 9.11
C VAL A 132 -1.33 -14.86 9.16
N ILE A 133 -1.20 -14.20 10.33
CA ILE A 133 -0.32 -13.04 10.53
C ILE A 133 1.15 -13.42 10.23
N ALA A 134 1.61 -14.58 10.71
CA ALA A 134 2.95 -15.07 10.38
C ALA A 134 3.12 -15.34 8.87
N ALA A 135 2.10 -15.93 8.22
CA ALA A 135 2.12 -16.24 6.80
C ALA A 135 2.01 -14.97 5.92
N TYR A 136 1.34 -13.94 6.38
CA TYR A 136 1.32 -12.63 5.72
C TYR A 136 2.74 -12.08 5.54
N ASN A 137 3.55 -12.15 6.59
CA ASN A 137 4.94 -11.67 6.57
C ASN A 137 5.88 -12.53 5.72
N CYS A 138 5.90 -13.85 5.93
CA CYS A 138 6.92 -14.72 5.28
C CYS A 138 6.39 -15.60 4.14
N GLY A 139 5.11 -15.53 3.86
CA GLY A 139 4.43 -16.38 2.91
C GLY A 139 4.07 -17.77 3.48
N PRO A 140 2.98 -18.40 2.97
CA PRO A 140 2.49 -19.69 3.46
C PRO A 140 3.52 -20.81 3.31
N GLY A 141 4.38 -20.77 2.30
CA GLY A 141 5.42 -21.78 2.10
C GLY A 141 6.41 -21.87 3.26
N ASN A 142 6.79 -20.74 3.88
CA ASN A 142 7.70 -20.72 5.02
C ASN A 142 7.01 -21.20 6.32
N VAL A 143 5.76 -20.83 6.53
CA VAL A 143 4.97 -21.34 7.67
C VAL A 143 4.78 -22.84 7.57
N ASN A 144 4.39 -23.37 6.41
CA ASN A 144 4.24 -24.80 6.17
C ASN A 144 5.57 -25.57 6.38
N LYS A 145 6.69 -24.97 5.99
CA LYS A 145 8.03 -25.53 6.25
C LYS A 145 8.35 -25.57 7.74
N ALA A 146 7.99 -24.53 8.49
CA ALA A 146 8.16 -24.47 9.95
C ALA A 146 7.29 -25.52 10.66
N ILE A 147 6.01 -25.68 10.26
CA ILE A 147 5.11 -26.72 10.76
C ILE A 147 5.70 -28.11 10.54
N ARG A 148 6.19 -28.44 9.33
CA ARG A 148 6.82 -29.73 9.07
C ARG A 148 8.06 -29.96 9.92
N ARG A 149 8.91 -28.93 10.12
CA ARG A 149 10.14 -29.04 10.92
C ARG A 149 9.88 -29.19 12.41
N SER A 150 8.75 -28.73 12.90
CA SER A 150 8.33 -28.88 14.31
C SER A 150 7.63 -30.20 14.61
N GLY A 151 7.55 -31.11 13.64
CA GLY A 151 6.81 -32.36 13.78
C GLY A 151 5.29 -32.22 13.61
N GLY A 152 4.82 -31.23 12.82
CA GLY A 152 3.40 -31.04 12.51
C GLY A 152 2.64 -30.12 13.49
N LYS A 153 3.34 -29.45 14.37
CA LYS A 153 2.70 -28.49 15.32
C LYS A 153 2.15 -27.28 14.57
N LYS A 154 0.90 -26.89 14.91
CA LYS A 154 0.19 -25.77 14.28
C LYS A 154 0.03 -24.55 15.18
N ASN A 155 0.69 -24.47 16.31
CA ASN A 155 0.70 -23.28 17.16
C ASN A 155 1.93 -22.42 16.84
N TYR A 156 1.75 -21.10 16.72
CA TYR A 156 2.83 -20.17 16.37
C TYR A 156 4.03 -20.26 17.33
N TRP A 157 3.79 -20.33 18.63
CA TRP A 157 4.87 -20.37 19.63
C TRP A 157 5.64 -21.69 19.58
N ASP A 158 4.99 -22.78 19.20
CA ASP A 158 5.65 -24.08 19.00
C ASP A 158 6.54 -24.12 17.76
N ILE A 159 6.17 -23.40 16.69
CA ILE A 159 6.95 -23.30 15.46
C ILE A 159 7.90 -22.10 15.44
N TYR A 160 7.90 -21.28 16.47
CA TYR A 160 8.62 -20.00 16.55
C TYR A 160 10.07 -20.09 16.10
N TYR A 161 10.83 -21.03 16.62
CA TYR A 161 12.25 -21.21 16.29
C TYR A 161 12.50 -21.79 14.89
N HIS A 162 11.49 -22.33 14.23
CA HIS A 162 11.55 -22.84 12.87
C HIS A 162 11.18 -21.81 11.81
N LEU A 163 10.60 -20.67 12.24
CA LEU A 163 10.25 -19.54 11.37
C LEU A 163 11.50 -18.72 10.99
N PRO A 164 11.47 -17.98 9.86
CA PRO A 164 12.49 -16.98 9.54
C PRO A 164 12.66 -15.96 10.70
N ARG A 165 13.88 -15.49 10.91
CA ARG A 165 14.22 -14.60 12.03
C ARG A 165 13.34 -13.36 12.07
N GLU A 166 13.04 -12.76 10.93
CA GLU A 166 12.17 -11.59 10.81
C GLU A 166 10.74 -11.91 11.28
N THR A 167 10.18 -13.01 10.83
CA THR A 167 8.82 -13.46 11.15
C THR A 167 8.64 -13.77 12.65
N ARG A 168 9.72 -14.20 13.34
CA ARG A 168 9.68 -14.40 14.81
C ARG A 168 9.36 -13.10 15.57
N GLY A 169 9.73 -11.94 15.03
CA GLY A 169 9.40 -10.65 15.64
C GLY A 169 8.06 -10.08 15.22
N TYR A 170 7.48 -10.60 14.14
CA TYR A 170 6.32 -10.00 13.50
C TYR A 170 5.03 -10.13 14.34
N VAL A 171 4.70 -11.33 14.79
CA VAL A 171 3.53 -11.56 15.68
C VAL A 171 3.71 -10.85 17.03
N PRO A 172 4.87 -10.94 17.73
CA PRO A 172 5.08 -10.12 18.94
C PRO A 172 4.90 -8.61 18.71
N ALA A 173 5.37 -8.07 17.56
CA ALA A 173 5.16 -6.67 17.20
C ALA A 173 3.68 -6.34 16.98
N PHE A 174 2.92 -7.24 16.34
CA PHE A 174 1.47 -7.11 16.16
C PHE A 174 0.74 -7.05 17.51
N ILE A 175 1.05 -7.97 18.43
CA ILE A 175 0.46 -7.98 19.79
C ILE A 175 0.81 -6.69 20.53
N ALA A 176 2.06 -6.23 20.43
CA ALA A 176 2.51 -4.99 21.06
C ALA A 176 1.83 -3.75 20.44
N ALA A 177 1.56 -3.75 19.14
CA ALA A 177 0.79 -2.67 18.48
C ALA A 177 -0.63 -2.61 19.03
N ASN A 178 -1.33 -3.74 19.14
CA ASN A 178 -2.65 -3.82 19.79
C ASN A 178 -2.62 -3.24 21.21
N TYR A 179 -1.64 -3.66 22.02
CA TYR A 179 -1.49 -3.17 23.39
C TYR A 179 -1.27 -1.66 23.43
N VAL A 180 -0.31 -1.13 22.65
CA VAL A 180 0.05 0.28 22.77
C VAL A 180 -1.05 1.21 22.26
N PHE A 181 -1.80 0.80 21.24
CA PHE A 181 -2.96 1.57 20.75
C PHE A 181 -4.13 1.57 21.72
N ALA A 182 -4.28 0.53 22.55
CA ALA A 182 -5.29 0.49 23.60
C ALA A 182 -4.89 1.30 24.83
N TYR A 183 -3.59 1.34 25.16
CA TYR A 183 -3.07 1.88 26.43
C TYR A 183 -2.06 3.02 26.29
N TYR A 184 -2.07 3.75 25.14
CA TYR A 184 -1.11 4.84 24.89
C TYR A 184 -1.18 5.95 25.94
N LYS A 185 -2.39 6.26 26.46
CA LYS A 185 -2.59 7.30 27.49
C LYS A 185 -1.91 6.93 28.81
N GLU A 186 -2.00 5.66 29.23
CA GLU A 186 -1.37 5.13 30.43
C GLU A 186 0.15 5.12 30.36
N HIS A 187 0.69 5.17 29.13
CA HIS A 187 2.12 5.34 28.89
C HIS A 187 2.51 6.81 28.65
N GLY A 188 1.57 7.75 28.80
CA GLY A 188 1.81 9.19 28.57
C GLY A 188 2.22 9.48 27.12
N ILE A 189 1.68 8.73 26.14
CA ILE A 189 1.87 8.98 24.71
C ILE A 189 0.59 9.62 24.23
N PHE A 190 0.69 10.66 23.38
CA PHE A 190 -0.45 11.36 22.83
C PHE A 190 -0.32 11.43 21.31
N PRO A 191 -1.44 11.34 20.57
CA PRO A 191 -1.42 11.48 19.12
C PRO A 191 -0.81 12.81 18.69
N ILE A 192 -0.01 12.77 17.64
CA ILE A 192 0.40 13.97 16.91
C ILE A 192 -0.62 14.16 15.79
N GLU A 193 -1.23 15.33 15.74
CA GLU A 193 -2.25 15.66 14.76
C GLU A 193 -1.77 15.37 13.33
N SER A 194 -2.62 14.69 12.57
CA SER A 194 -2.36 14.38 11.17
C SER A 194 -2.68 15.59 10.30
N THR A 195 -1.87 15.83 9.26
CA THR A 195 -2.15 16.86 8.25
C THR A 195 -3.25 16.43 7.26
N LEU A 196 -3.68 15.16 7.32
CA LEU A 196 -4.75 14.67 6.45
C LEU A 196 -6.11 15.22 6.89
N PRO A 197 -6.91 15.76 5.96
CA PRO A 197 -8.21 16.30 6.29
C PRO A 197 -9.16 15.19 6.77
N PRO A 198 -10.01 15.48 7.78
CA PRO A 198 -10.86 14.46 8.40
C PRO A 198 -11.98 13.98 7.48
N MET A 199 -12.41 14.81 6.53
CA MET A 199 -13.49 14.50 5.59
C MET A 199 -12.99 14.66 4.15
N CYS A 200 -12.96 13.56 3.42
CA CYS A 200 -12.58 13.50 2.01
C CYS A 200 -13.65 12.77 1.21
N ASP A 201 -13.76 13.13 -0.06
CA ASP A 201 -14.55 12.39 -1.03
C ASP A 201 -13.75 12.24 -2.33
N SER A 202 -14.27 11.45 -3.27
CA SER A 202 -13.60 11.12 -4.51
C SER A 202 -14.43 11.49 -5.72
N ILE A 203 -13.79 12.11 -6.70
CA ILE A 203 -14.37 12.41 -8.02
C ILE A 203 -13.74 11.50 -9.06
N MET A 204 -14.55 10.98 -9.98
CA MET A 204 -14.04 10.22 -11.12
C MET A 204 -13.56 11.18 -12.21
N VAL A 205 -12.28 11.08 -12.52
CA VAL A 205 -11.60 11.83 -13.57
C VAL A 205 -11.56 10.97 -14.84
N ASN A 206 -12.02 11.52 -15.96
CA ASN A 206 -12.21 10.81 -17.22
C ASN A 206 -11.20 11.19 -18.31
N ASP A 207 -10.39 12.24 -18.09
CA ASP A 207 -9.32 12.66 -19.00
C ASP A 207 -8.04 12.92 -18.18
N ALA A 208 -6.88 12.89 -18.84
CA ALA A 208 -5.58 13.08 -18.18
C ALA A 208 -5.52 14.45 -17.46
N LEU A 209 -5.07 14.42 -16.22
CA LEU A 209 -5.03 15.60 -15.35
C LEU A 209 -3.72 15.59 -14.52
N HIS A 210 -3.05 16.75 -14.45
CA HIS A 210 -1.87 16.94 -13.63
C HIS A 210 -2.23 17.71 -12.35
N PHE A 211 -1.65 17.37 -11.21
CA PHE A 211 -1.95 18.02 -9.93
C PHE A 211 -1.71 19.54 -9.93
N GLU A 212 -0.68 20.01 -10.66
CA GLU A 212 -0.46 21.45 -10.82
C GLU A 212 -1.61 22.17 -11.54
N GLN A 213 -2.39 21.51 -12.39
CA GLN A 213 -3.57 22.12 -13.01
C GLN A 213 -4.67 22.37 -11.98
N ILE A 214 -4.84 21.46 -11.02
CA ILE A 214 -5.79 21.59 -9.90
C ILE A 214 -5.32 22.72 -8.98
N ALA A 215 -4.06 22.65 -8.53
CA ALA A 215 -3.47 23.63 -7.61
C ALA A 215 -3.45 25.06 -8.19
N ALA A 216 -3.33 25.23 -9.50
CA ALA A 216 -3.36 26.53 -10.16
C ALA A 216 -4.77 27.19 -10.17
N LYS A 217 -5.83 26.42 -9.91
CA LYS A 217 -7.22 26.89 -10.01
C LYS A 217 -7.98 26.82 -8.69
N LEU A 218 -7.55 25.94 -7.80
CA LEU A 218 -8.15 25.76 -6.48
C LEU A 218 -7.10 26.10 -5.41
N ASP A 219 -7.57 26.62 -4.27
CA ASP A 219 -6.72 26.85 -3.09
C ASP A 219 -6.41 25.52 -2.41
N PHE A 220 -5.56 24.70 -3.10
CA PHE A 220 -5.21 23.36 -2.68
C PHE A 220 -3.82 23.01 -3.21
N SER A 221 -2.90 22.70 -2.33
CA SER A 221 -1.50 22.47 -2.70
C SER A 221 -1.26 21.12 -3.40
N VAL A 222 -0.21 21.06 -4.20
CA VAL A 222 0.21 19.79 -4.83
C VAL A 222 0.62 18.75 -3.77
N GLU A 223 1.18 19.18 -2.65
CA GLU A 223 1.54 18.33 -1.51
C GLU A 223 0.33 17.65 -0.89
N GLU A 224 -0.74 18.38 -0.65
CA GLU A 224 -2.01 17.84 -0.14
C GLU A 224 -2.63 16.85 -1.14
N LEU A 225 -2.59 17.18 -2.44
CA LEU A 225 -3.02 16.25 -3.50
C LEU A 225 -2.23 14.95 -3.49
N ARG A 226 -0.89 15.03 -3.32
CA ARG A 226 0.00 13.85 -3.22
C ARG A 226 -0.26 13.03 -1.96
N ASP A 227 -0.62 13.66 -0.85
CA ASP A 227 -0.90 12.98 0.42
C ASP A 227 -2.22 12.24 0.38
N LEU A 228 -3.24 12.82 -0.27
CA LEU A 228 -4.54 12.19 -0.46
C LEU A 228 -4.56 11.16 -1.59
N ASN A 229 -3.66 11.28 -2.58
CA ASN A 229 -3.61 10.44 -3.77
C ASN A 229 -2.21 9.83 -3.98
N PRO A 230 -1.68 9.10 -3.00
CA PRO A 230 -0.31 8.59 -3.04
C PRO A 230 -0.05 7.54 -4.12
N GLN A 231 -1.11 7.01 -4.75
CA GLN A 231 -1.06 6.07 -5.86
C GLN A 231 -0.57 6.70 -7.17
N TYR A 232 -0.71 8.03 -7.36
CA TYR A 232 -0.25 8.70 -8.58
C TYR A 232 1.21 9.12 -8.46
N ARG A 233 2.06 8.58 -9.33
CA ARG A 233 3.53 8.63 -9.16
C ARG A 233 4.17 9.90 -9.70
N ALA A 234 3.65 10.46 -10.74
CA ALA A 234 4.22 11.63 -11.45
C ALA A 234 3.30 12.84 -11.37
N ASP A 235 2.49 12.93 -10.32
CA ASP A 235 1.44 13.94 -10.16
C ASP A 235 0.41 13.95 -11.31
N VAL A 236 0.32 12.83 -12.03
CA VAL A 236 -0.55 12.65 -13.20
C VAL A 236 -1.60 11.60 -12.91
N ILE A 237 -2.85 11.96 -13.09
CA ILE A 237 -3.98 11.02 -13.19
C ILE A 237 -4.07 10.61 -14.66
N PRO A 238 -3.73 9.35 -15.02
CA PRO A 238 -3.63 8.94 -16.41
C PRO A 238 -4.99 8.47 -16.97
N ALA A 239 -6.05 9.26 -16.74
CA ALA A 239 -7.38 8.98 -17.24
C ALA A 239 -7.47 9.22 -18.75
N GLY A 240 -8.45 8.62 -19.39
CA GLY A 240 -8.69 8.71 -20.83
C GLY A 240 -8.77 7.34 -21.49
N PHE A 241 -9.09 7.29 -22.78
CA PHE A 241 -9.26 6.05 -23.56
C PHE A 241 -10.25 5.06 -22.94
N GLY A 242 -11.32 5.60 -22.33
CA GLY A 242 -12.37 4.80 -21.68
C GLY A 242 -12.02 4.32 -20.27
N LYS A 243 -10.90 4.79 -19.69
CA LYS A 243 -10.51 4.49 -18.31
C LYS A 243 -10.59 5.73 -17.44
N SER A 244 -11.31 5.61 -16.33
CA SER A 244 -11.47 6.67 -15.33
C SER A 244 -10.67 6.33 -14.09
N TYR A 245 -10.24 7.36 -13.34
CA TYR A 245 -9.54 7.22 -12.09
C TYR A 245 -10.12 8.12 -11.01
N ALA A 246 -10.08 7.68 -9.77
CA ALA A 246 -10.56 8.47 -8.63
C ALA A 246 -9.52 9.51 -8.23
N LEU A 247 -9.95 10.77 -8.11
CA LEU A 247 -9.22 11.85 -7.46
C LEU A 247 -9.86 12.09 -6.09
N LYS A 248 -9.11 11.86 -5.02
CA LYS A 248 -9.54 12.15 -3.65
C LYS A 248 -9.16 13.57 -3.28
N MET A 249 -10.07 14.31 -2.68
CA MET A 249 -9.84 15.66 -2.16
C MET A 249 -10.71 15.94 -0.93
N PRO A 250 -10.42 16.99 -0.13
CA PRO A 250 -11.28 17.38 0.96
C PRO A 250 -12.69 17.69 0.46
N TYR A 251 -13.69 17.31 1.24
CA TYR A 251 -15.10 17.44 0.87
C TYR A 251 -15.50 18.85 0.44
N ASN A 252 -14.97 19.87 1.12
CA ASN A 252 -15.24 21.28 0.82
C ASN A 252 -14.70 21.77 -0.54
N HIS A 253 -13.78 21.06 -1.18
CA HIS A 253 -13.22 21.39 -2.49
C HIS A 253 -13.93 20.68 -3.66
N ILE A 254 -14.79 19.71 -3.39
CA ILE A 254 -15.50 18.91 -4.40
C ILE A 254 -16.36 19.82 -5.31
N GLY A 255 -17.19 20.69 -4.72
CA GLY A 255 -18.04 21.62 -5.48
C GLY A 255 -17.20 22.56 -6.36
N SER A 256 -16.17 23.17 -5.77
CA SER A 256 -15.27 24.07 -6.52
C SER A 256 -14.54 23.36 -7.66
N PHE A 257 -14.20 22.08 -7.51
CA PHE A 257 -13.60 21.29 -8.59
C PHE A 257 -14.59 21.07 -9.73
N ILE A 258 -15.84 20.71 -9.44
CA ILE A 258 -16.89 20.48 -10.42
C ILE A 258 -17.18 21.77 -11.20
N ASP A 259 -17.37 22.89 -10.49
CA ASP A 259 -17.69 24.18 -11.09
C ASP A 259 -16.57 24.71 -12.00
N ASN A 260 -15.32 24.39 -11.69
CA ASN A 260 -14.14 24.84 -12.42
C ASN A 260 -13.53 23.77 -13.34
N GLN A 261 -14.18 22.64 -13.54
CA GLN A 261 -13.61 21.47 -14.21
C GLN A 261 -13.00 21.81 -15.57
N ASP A 262 -13.72 22.49 -16.46
CA ASP A 262 -13.25 22.85 -17.79
C ASP A 262 -12.01 23.73 -17.73
N SER A 263 -11.97 24.71 -16.82
CA SER A 263 -10.83 25.62 -16.65
C SER A 263 -9.60 24.92 -16.05
N ILE A 264 -9.81 23.93 -15.17
CA ILE A 264 -8.77 23.09 -14.59
C ILE A 264 -8.12 22.24 -15.70
N PHE A 265 -8.91 21.53 -16.49
CA PHE A 265 -8.40 20.68 -17.58
C PHE A 265 -7.69 21.48 -18.69
N ALA A 266 -8.15 22.72 -18.97
CA ALA A 266 -7.52 23.59 -19.97
C ALA A 266 -6.22 24.24 -19.44
N CYS A 267 -6.04 24.37 -18.12
CA CYS A 267 -4.91 25.08 -17.53
C CYS A 267 -3.58 24.45 -17.91
N ASN A 268 -2.74 25.20 -18.64
CA ASN A 268 -1.39 24.77 -19.04
C ASN A 268 -1.33 23.34 -19.65
N ARG A 269 -2.41 22.90 -20.29
CA ARG A 269 -2.53 21.52 -20.76
C ARG A 269 -1.38 21.08 -21.67
N SER A 270 -0.94 21.94 -22.59
CA SER A 270 0.19 21.67 -23.49
C SER A 270 1.54 21.52 -22.79
N LYS A 271 1.68 22.05 -21.56
CA LYS A 271 2.87 21.86 -20.73
C LYS A 271 2.98 20.41 -20.22
N TYR A 272 1.86 19.79 -19.85
CA TYR A 272 1.82 18.47 -19.22
C TYR A 272 1.49 17.34 -20.19
N PHE A 273 0.71 17.63 -21.23
CA PHE A 273 0.19 16.65 -22.17
C PHE A 273 0.37 17.16 -23.60
N ASN A 274 1.41 16.68 -24.30
CA ASN A 274 1.58 16.95 -25.72
C ASN A 274 0.59 16.12 -26.53
N ASP A 275 -0.05 16.67 -27.55
CA ASP A 275 -0.98 15.95 -28.41
C ASP A 275 -0.32 14.78 -29.16
N SER A 276 1.00 14.83 -29.39
CA SER A 276 1.78 13.71 -29.91
C SER A 276 1.85 12.50 -28.96
N ASP A 277 1.67 12.71 -27.65
CA ASP A 277 1.65 11.65 -26.65
C ASP A 277 0.26 11.03 -26.48
N ARG A 278 -0.80 11.72 -26.90
CA ARG A 278 -2.20 11.23 -26.85
C ARG A 278 -2.48 10.12 -27.86
N THR A 279 -1.76 10.07 -28.99
CA THR A 279 -1.90 9.03 -30.02
C THR A 279 -1.04 7.81 -29.78
N ALA A 280 -0.19 7.84 -28.77
CA ALA A 280 0.65 6.71 -28.42
C ALA A 280 -0.13 5.74 -27.52
N ASP A 281 -0.84 4.78 -28.13
CA ASP A 281 -1.13 3.49 -27.50
C ASP A 281 0.17 3.05 -26.78
N PRO A 282 0.11 2.66 -25.48
CA PRO A 282 1.27 2.12 -24.79
C PRO A 282 2.00 1.02 -25.55
N LYS A 283 1.29 0.29 -26.43
CA LYS A 283 1.85 -0.66 -27.40
C LYS A 283 2.65 0.00 -28.54
N ASN A 284 2.41 1.25 -28.85
CA ASN A 284 3.10 2.00 -29.93
C ASN A 284 4.24 2.92 -29.43
N ARG A 285 4.48 3.03 -28.11
CA ARG A 285 5.64 3.79 -27.58
C ARG A 285 7.00 3.14 -27.88
N ILE A 286 7.01 1.87 -28.22
CA ILE A 286 8.19 1.17 -28.68
C ILE A 286 8.24 1.32 -30.21
N LYS A 287 8.83 2.40 -30.74
CA LYS A 287 9.32 2.39 -32.11
C LYS A 287 10.49 1.43 -32.15
N VAL A 288 10.18 0.18 -32.41
CA VAL A 288 11.18 -0.83 -32.71
C VAL A 288 11.80 -0.45 -34.04
N HIS A 289 12.98 0.16 -34.04
CA HIS A 289 13.79 0.19 -35.22
C HIS A 289 14.31 -1.24 -35.43
N ALA A 290 13.66 -1.98 -36.31
CA ALA A 290 14.22 -3.22 -36.83
C ALA A 290 15.50 -2.83 -37.60
N GLN A 291 16.66 -2.85 -36.93
CA GLN A 291 17.94 -2.75 -37.58
C GLN A 291 18.43 -4.16 -37.87
N ALA A 292 18.80 -4.31 -39.10
CA ALA A 292 19.52 -5.38 -39.78
C ALA A 292 19.72 -6.71 -38.98
N LEU A 293 19.38 -7.81 -39.61
CA LEU A 293 19.76 -9.16 -39.24
C LEU A 293 21.23 -9.19 -38.81
N GLY A 294 21.51 -9.61 -37.58
CA GLY A 294 22.89 -9.90 -37.16
C GLY A 294 23.49 -10.99 -38.04
N GLN A 295 24.80 -11.13 -38.04
CA GLN A 295 25.50 -12.19 -38.81
C GLN A 295 25.03 -13.63 -38.48
N ASP A 296 24.23 -13.79 -37.40
CA ASP A 296 23.61 -15.03 -36.97
C ASP A 296 22.18 -15.24 -37.48
N GLY A 297 21.67 -14.34 -38.35
CA GLY A 297 20.32 -14.41 -38.95
C GLY A 297 19.18 -14.10 -37.95
N ARG A 298 19.47 -13.62 -36.72
CA ARG A 298 18.46 -13.27 -35.71
C ARG A 298 18.15 -11.78 -35.74
N ALA A 299 16.87 -11.44 -35.68
CA ALA A 299 16.44 -10.05 -35.54
C ALA A 299 16.87 -9.53 -34.15
N ARG A 300 17.62 -8.43 -34.13
CA ARG A 300 17.95 -7.73 -32.89
C ARG A 300 17.01 -6.57 -32.69
N LEU A 301 16.31 -6.57 -31.56
CA LEU A 301 15.52 -5.45 -31.10
C LEU A 301 16.43 -4.50 -30.31
N VAL A 302 16.60 -3.28 -30.78
CA VAL A 302 17.35 -2.24 -30.07
C VAL A 302 16.35 -1.23 -29.53
N TYR A 303 16.31 -1.10 -28.22
CA TYR A 303 15.51 -0.09 -27.52
C TYR A 303 16.45 1.02 -27.00
N THR A 304 16.15 2.26 -27.34
CA THR A 304 16.87 3.40 -26.78
C THR A 304 16.20 3.84 -25.49
N VAL A 305 16.85 3.63 -24.36
CA VAL A 305 16.38 3.99 -23.03
C VAL A 305 16.18 5.51 -22.94
N LYS A 306 15.01 5.95 -22.47
CA LYS A 306 14.68 7.35 -22.23
C LYS A 306 14.61 7.63 -20.73
N SER A 307 14.72 8.90 -20.37
CA SER A 307 14.54 9.33 -18.98
C SER A 307 13.16 8.91 -18.45
N GLY A 308 13.13 8.16 -17.35
CA GLY A 308 11.91 7.58 -16.76
C GLY A 308 11.66 6.11 -17.10
N ASP A 309 12.44 5.49 -17.96
CA ASP A 309 12.35 4.07 -18.25
C ASP A 309 12.85 3.21 -17.07
N VAL A 310 12.12 2.15 -16.78
CA VAL A 310 12.52 1.14 -15.77
C VAL A 310 12.88 -0.14 -16.50
N PRO A 311 14.10 -0.71 -16.29
CA PRO A 311 14.56 -1.91 -16.99
C PRO A 311 13.59 -3.08 -16.98
N GLY A 312 12.88 -3.30 -15.86
CA GLY A 312 11.85 -4.34 -15.74
C GLY A 312 10.61 -4.12 -16.61
N ALA A 313 10.22 -2.87 -16.84
CA ALA A 313 9.09 -2.55 -17.72
C ALA A 313 9.49 -2.74 -19.20
N ILE A 314 10.73 -2.40 -19.56
CA ILE A 314 11.29 -2.64 -20.89
C ILE A 314 11.37 -4.14 -21.18
N ALA A 315 11.87 -4.95 -20.23
CA ALA A 315 11.98 -6.39 -20.39
C ALA A 315 10.60 -7.05 -20.58
N LEU A 316 9.60 -6.66 -19.78
CA LEU A 316 8.22 -7.17 -19.90
C LEU A 316 7.57 -6.81 -21.25
N SER A 317 7.85 -5.61 -21.78
CA SER A 317 7.34 -5.18 -23.08
C SER A 317 7.99 -5.95 -24.24
N LEU A 318 9.24 -6.41 -24.07
CA LEU A 318 9.97 -7.17 -25.09
C LEU A 318 9.68 -8.68 -25.09
N ILE A 319 9.12 -9.22 -23.98
CA ILE A 319 8.75 -10.65 -23.89
C ILE A 319 7.44 -10.95 -24.65
N HIS A 320 6.64 -9.95 -24.98
CA HIS A 320 5.35 -10.10 -25.67
C HIS A 320 5.42 -9.72 -27.17
N ILE A 321 6.61 -9.57 -27.72
CA ILE A 321 6.90 -9.40 -29.15
C ILE A 321 7.55 -10.68 -29.67
#